data_4b32693cff9ea5b1796cc8e400e7b833
#
_entry.id   4b32693cff9ea5b1796cc8e400e7b833
#
_cell.length_a   1.000
_cell.length_b   1.000
_cell.length_c   1.000
_cell.angle_alpha   90.00
_cell.angle_beta   90.00
_cell.angle_gamma   90.00
#
_symmetry.space_group_name_H-M   'P 1'
#
loop_
_entity.id
_entity.type
_entity.pdbx_description
1 polymer ?
#
loop_
_entity_poly.entity_id
_entity_poly.type
_entity_poly.pdbx_seq_one_letter_code
_entity_poly.pdbx_strand_id
1 'polypeptide(L)'
;MLALIESVTQKENFMADELRPDFTKCGGMVPVITQDKATGTVLMLAYMNEEAYNETLRTGRAVYFSRSRNKLWRKGEESGNVQNVFEIYLDCDADTVLLKVEQIGGAACHEGYQSCFFRQITPEGVKIVGERIFDPKAVYKK
;
A
#
# COMPACT_ATOMS: atom_id res chain seq x y z
N MET A 1 16.98 4.92 3.84
CA MET A 1 16.89 5.08 3.29
C MET A 1 17.08 5.70 3.06
N LEU A 2 16.79 5.56 2.92
CA LEU A 2 16.73 5.90 2.48
C LEU A 2 16.71 6.10 1.83
N ALA A 3 16.93 5.77 1.58
CA ALA A 3 17.06 5.74 0.82
C ALA A 3 16.49 6.16 0.08
N LEU A 4 16.17 6.06 -0.06
CA LEU A 4 15.51 6.30 -0.97
C LEU A 4 15.37 7.59 -1.01
N ILE A 5 15.41 7.79 -0.61
CA ILE A 5 15.29 8.73 -0.69
C ILE A 5 16.12 9.59 -0.84
N GLU A 6 16.94 9.65 -0.51
CA GLU A 6 17.75 10.35 -0.66
C GLU A 6 17.72 10.57 -1.63
N SER A 7 17.20 10.45 -1.74
CA SER A 7 17.18 10.32 -2.86
C SER A 7 16.11 10.96 -3.49
N VAL A 8 15.73 11.99 -3.08
CA VAL A 8 14.78 12.66 -3.80
C VAL A 8 15.32 12.82 -5.14
N THR A 9 16.53 13.22 -5.22
CA THR A 9 17.12 13.33 -6.50
C THR A 9 17.03 12.08 -7.23
N GLN A 10 17.16 11.00 -6.55
CA GLN A 10 17.08 9.82 -7.18
C GLN A 10 15.76 9.59 -7.61
N LYS A 11 14.78 9.99 -6.89
CA LYS A 11 13.46 9.72 -7.26
C LYS A 11 13.23 10.44 -8.50
N GLU A 12 13.73 11.63 -8.62
CA GLU A 12 13.49 12.32 -9.80
C GLU A 12 14.10 11.63 -10.94
N ASN A 13 15.20 11.08 -10.73
CA ASN A 13 15.83 10.48 -11.83
C ASN A 13 15.14 9.26 -12.23
N PHE A 14 14.36 8.76 -11.32
CA PHE A 14 13.83 7.60 -11.59
C PHE A 14 12.64 7.90 -12.25
N MET A 15 12.27 8.85 -12.64
CA MET A 15 11.32 9.17 -13.14
C MET A 15 10.80 8.63 -14.02
N ALA A 16 10.97 8.17 -14.00
CA ALA A 16 10.23 7.56 -14.36
C ALA A 16 9.27 8.13 -15.27
N ASP A 17 9.53 9.14 -15.84
CA ASP A 17 8.66 9.58 -16.82
C ASP A 17 8.48 8.56 -17.83
N GLU A 18 9.42 7.71 -17.99
CA GLU A 18 9.26 6.77 -19.01
C GLU A 18 8.52 5.56 -18.60
N LEU A 19 8.43 5.25 -17.36
CA LEU A 19 7.74 4.07 -16.89
C LEU A 19 6.78 4.47 -15.82
N ARG A 20 5.54 4.54 -16.14
CA ARG A 20 4.49 4.92 -15.22
C ARG A 20 3.32 3.98 -15.38
N PRO A 21 2.48 3.84 -14.37
CA PRO A 21 1.28 3.04 -14.51
C PRO A 21 0.37 3.61 -15.60
N ASP A 22 -0.30 2.73 -16.30
CA ASP A 22 -1.25 3.16 -17.30
C ASP A 22 -2.61 3.28 -16.63
N PHE A 23 -2.97 4.48 -16.24
CA PHE A 23 -4.21 4.70 -15.50
C PHE A 23 -5.45 4.65 -16.40
N THR A 24 -5.27 4.48 -17.69
CA THR A 24 -6.43 4.49 -18.58
C THR A 24 -7.12 3.15 -18.68
N LYS A 25 -6.44 2.07 -18.29
CA LYS A 25 -7.00 0.75 -18.53
C LYS A 25 -8.14 0.37 -17.62
N CYS A 26 -8.18 0.89 -16.41
CA CYS A 26 -9.21 0.51 -15.47
C CYS A 26 -9.91 1.73 -14.90
N GLY A 27 -10.34 2.60 -15.79
CA GLY A 27 -11.15 3.73 -15.34
C GLY A 27 -10.41 4.77 -14.53
N GLY A 28 -9.13 4.92 -14.78
CA GLY A 28 -8.35 5.93 -14.08
C GLY A 28 -7.65 5.44 -12.85
N MET A 29 -7.75 4.15 -12.54
CA MET A 29 -7.12 3.60 -11.37
C MET A 29 -6.39 2.33 -11.69
N VAL A 30 -5.38 2.01 -10.89
CA VAL A 30 -4.67 0.74 -11.01
C VAL A 30 -4.66 0.06 -9.66
N PRO A 31 -4.71 -1.26 -9.62
CA PRO A 31 -4.58 -1.98 -8.35
C PRO A 31 -3.15 -1.94 -7.86
N VAL A 32 -2.99 -1.94 -6.55
CA VAL A 32 -1.70 -1.87 -5.90
C VAL A 32 -1.60 -2.99 -4.89
N ILE A 33 -0.62 -3.86 -5.06
CA ILE A 33 -0.34 -4.90 -4.09
C ILE A 33 0.75 -4.35 -3.19
N THR A 34 0.55 -4.41 -1.89
CA THR A 34 1.53 -3.89 -0.93
C THR A 34 2.11 -5.05 -0.14
N GLN A 35 3.43 -5.13 -0.10
CA GLN A 35 4.16 -6.24 0.49
C GLN A 35 5.16 -5.71 1.49
N ASP A 36 5.33 -6.43 2.59
CA ASP A 36 6.31 -6.05 3.60
C ASP A 36 7.69 -6.33 3.04
N LYS A 37 8.56 -5.32 3.05
CA LYS A 37 9.89 -5.45 2.46
C LYS A 37 10.74 -6.47 3.20
N ALA A 38 10.63 -6.52 4.51
CA ALA A 38 11.50 -7.39 5.32
C ALA A 38 11.08 -8.85 5.25
N THR A 39 9.80 -9.13 5.27
CA THR A 39 9.33 -10.52 5.38
C THR A 39 8.77 -11.09 4.08
N GLY A 40 8.41 -10.23 3.15
CA GLY A 40 7.75 -10.67 1.93
C GLY A 40 6.25 -10.92 2.09
N THR A 41 5.71 -10.64 3.26
CA THR A 41 4.28 -10.86 3.49
C THR A 41 3.46 -9.91 2.65
N VAL A 42 2.44 -10.42 1.98
CA VAL A 42 1.50 -9.56 1.25
C VAL A 42 0.58 -8.94 2.28
N LEU A 43 0.57 -7.63 2.34
CA LEU A 43 -0.15 -6.91 3.38
C LEU A 43 -1.56 -6.51 2.98
N MET A 44 -1.75 -6.06 1.78
CA MET A 44 -3.06 -5.54 1.37
C MET A 44 -3.10 -5.34 -0.13
N LEU A 45 -4.29 -5.10 -0.64
CA LEU A 45 -4.49 -4.65 -2.02
C LEU A 45 -5.41 -3.43 -1.96
N ALA A 46 -5.04 -2.40 -2.66
CA ALA A 46 -5.84 -1.18 -2.74
C ALA A 46 -5.68 -0.61 -4.14
N TYR A 47 -6.06 0.64 -4.35
CA TYR A 47 -6.02 1.25 -5.67
C TYR A 47 -5.36 2.62 -5.60
N MET A 48 -4.76 3.05 -6.70
CA MET A 48 -4.24 4.39 -6.85
C MET A 48 -4.77 4.99 -8.13
N ASN A 49 -5.15 6.27 -8.07
CA ASN A 49 -5.34 7.04 -9.29
C ASN A 49 -4.01 7.77 -9.52
N GLU A 50 -3.93 8.57 -10.55
CA GLU A 50 -2.69 9.23 -10.87
C GLU A 50 -2.24 10.17 -9.75
N GLU A 51 -3.17 10.86 -9.14
CA GLU A 51 -2.84 11.78 -8.07
C GLU A 51 -2.25 11.03 -6.86
N ALA A 52 -2.82 9.88 -6.50
CA ALA A 52 -2.31 9.07 -5.40
C ALA A 52 -0.91 8.56 -5.70
N TYR A 53 -0.69 8.13 -6.92
CA TYR A 53 0.61 7.65 -7.33
C TYR A 53 1.65 8.76 -7.24
N ASN A 54 1.32 9.93 -7.76
CA ASN A 54 2.24 11.06 -7.74
C ASN A 54 2.55 11.48 -6.31
N GLU A 55 1.56 11.46 -5.43
CA GLU A 55 1.79 11.83 -4.05
C GLU A 55 2.65 10.78 -3.34
N THR A 56 2.48 9.52 -3.68
CA THR A 56 3.32 8.45 -3.12
C THR A 56 4.78 8.69 -3.53
N LEU A 57 5.03 9.04 -4.77
CA LEU A 57 6.38 9.32 -5.22
C LEU A 57 6.95 10.54 -4.50
N ARG A 58 6.13 11.55 -4.30
CA ARG A 58 6.60 12.79 -3.71
C ARG A 58 6.92 12.63 -2.23
N THR A 59 6.12 11.86 -1.51
CA THR A 59 6.25 11.78 -0.06
C THR A 59 7.04 10.57 0.42
N GLY A 60 7.15 9.54 -0.41
CA GLY A 60 7.77 8.29 0.02
C GLY A 60 6.88 7.46 0.92
N ARG A 61 5.62 7.86 1.06
CA ARG A 61 4.65 7.13 1.87
C ARG A 61 3.50 6.71 1.00
N ALA A 62 2.91 5.56 1.28
CA ALA A 62 1.85 5.04 0.43
C ALA A 62 0.58 5.86 0.56
N VAL A 63 0.08 6.32 -0.58
CA VAL A 63 -1.17 7.05 -0.68
C VAL A 63 -2.02 6.30 -1.69
N TYR A 64 -3.23 5.98 -1.33
CA TYR A 64 -4.13 5.22 -2.17
C TYR A 64 -5.35 6.07 -2.54
N PHE A 65 -6.17 5.56 -3.41
CA PHE A 65 -7.43 6.20 -3.73
C PHE A 65 -8.55 5.31 -3.25
N SER A 66 -9.41 5.84 -2.38
CA SER A 66 -10.53 5.08 -1.85
C SER A 66 -11.68 5.16 -2.85
N ARG A 67 -12.03 4.02 -3.44
CA ARG A 67 -13.12 4.00 -4.41
C ARG A 67 -14.46 4.26 -3.75
N SER A 68 -14.64 3.75 -2.55
CA SER A 68 -15.92 3.91 -1.88
C SER A 68 -16.15 5.34 -1.42
N ARG A 69 -15.08 6.05 -1.05
CA ARG A 69 -15.20 7.43 -0.60
C ARG A 69 -14.87 8.43 -1.70
N ASN A 70 -14.37 7.94 -2.81
CA ASN A 70 -14.01 8.76 -3.96
C ASN A 70 -13.04 9.87 -3.58
N LYS A 71 -12.00 9.52 -2.83
CA LYS A 71 -11.00 10.49 -2.41
C LYS A 71 -9.67 9.81 -2.09
N LEU A 72 -8.63 10.60 -1.97
CA LEU A 72 -7.32 10.10 -1.60
C LEU A 72 -7.37 9.55 -0.18
N TRP A 73 -6.60 8.52 0.03
CA TRP A 73 -6.49 7.89 1.33
C TRP A 73 -5.01 7.75 1.66
N ARG A 74 -4.53 8.53 2.60
CA ARG A 74 -3.15 8.49 3.02
C ARG A 74 -3.03 7.44 4.11
N LYS A 75 -2.37 6.35 3.79
CA LYS A 75 -2.31 5.21 4.69
C LYS A 75 -1.70 5.64 6.02
N GLY A 76 -2.38 5.35 7.10
CA GLY A 76 -1.90 5.68 8.44
C GLY A 76 -2.26 7.07 8.91
N GLU A 77 -3.03 7.81 8.11
CA GLU A 77 -3.40 9.16 8.46
C GLU A 77 -4.13 9.20 9.79
N GLU A 78 -4.99 8.23 10.05
CA GLU A 78 -5.76 8.18 11.27
C GLU A 78 -5.11 7.31 12.33
N SER A 79 -4.57 6.17 11.95
CA SER A 79 -4.03 5.21 12.90
C SER A 79 -2.58 5.45 13.26
N GLY A 80 -1.86 6.21 12.45
CA GLY A 80 -0.43 6.36 12.61
C GLY A 80 0.36 5.24 11.97
N ASN A 81 -0.30 4.22 11.41
CA ASN A 81 0.39 3.07 10.82
C ASN A 81 0.70 3.34 9.37
N VAL A 82 1.60 4.29 9.13
CA VAL A 82 1.96 4.67 7.76
C VAL A 82 2.79 3.59 7.12
N GLN A 83 2.91 3.65 5.81
CA GLN A 83 3.74 2.72 5.06
C GLN A 83 4.83 3.51 4.36
N ASN A 84 6.08 3.25 4.73
CA ASN A 84 7.22 3.89 4.08
C ASN A 84 7.60 3.05 2.88
N VAL A 85 7.62 3.64 1.70
CA VAL A 85 7.81 2.93 0.44
C VAL A 85 9.30 2.86 0.13
N PHE A 86 9.80 1.65 -0.10
CA PHE A 86 11.18 1.46 -0.46
C PHE A 86 11.35 1.05 -1.92
N GLU A 87 10.42 0.32 -2.47
CA GLU A 87 10.54 -0.15 -3.86
C GLU A 87 9.18 -0.10 -4.53
N ILE A 88 9.17 0.23 -5.80
CA ILE A 88 7.95 0.29 -6.59
C ILE A 88 8.20 -0.47 -7.87
N TYR A 89 7.32 -1.40 -8.18
CA TYR A 89 7.42 -2.18 -9.41
C TYR A 89 6.13 -2.08 -10.19
N LEU A 90 6.23 -2.17 -11.50
CA LEU A 90 5.06 -2.28 -12.36
C LEU A 90 5.07 -3.66 -12.99
N ASP A 91 3.92 -4.19 -13.28
CA ASP A 91 3.87 -5.48 -13.97
C ASP A 91 4.13 -5.27 -15.47
N CYS A 92 4.11 -6.33 -16.23
CA CYS A 92 4.59 -6.30 -17.60
C CYS A 92 3.79 -5.39 -18.52
N ASP A 93 2.53 -5.14 -18.23
CA ASP A 93 1.72 -4.26 -19.06
C ASP A 93 1.36 -2.95 -18.33
N ALA A 94 2.05 -2.66 -17.25
CA ALA A 94 1.98 -1.36 -16.55
C ALA A 94 0.61 -1.01 -16.02
N ASP A 95 -0.18 -2.00 -15.64
CA ASP A 95 -1.49 -1.71 -15.07
C ASP A 95 -1.65 -2.21 -13.65
N THR A 96 -0.58 -2.67 -12.99
CA THR A 96 -0.63 -3.10 -11.60
C THR A 96 0.68 -2.68 -10.94
N VAL A 97 0.58 -2.14 -9.75
CA VAL A 97 1.74 -1.65 -9.00
C VAL A 97 2.02 -2.59 -7.84
N LEU A 98 3.28 -2.86 -7.58
CA LEU A 98 3.68 -3.59 -6.40
C LEU A 98 4.55 -2.65 -5.58
N LEU A 99 4.18 -2.40 -4.33
CA LEU A 99 4.96 -1.60 -3.42
C LEU A 99 5.62 -2.51 -2.40
N LYS A 100 6.89 -2.29 -2.13
CA LYS A 100 7.53 -2.94 -0.99
C LYS A 100 7.75 -1.87 0.06
N VAL A 101 7.22 -2.10 1.24
CA VAL A 101 7.11 -1.07 2.27
C VAL A 101 7.59 -1.56 3.63
N GLU A 102 7.83 -0.60 4.50
CA GLU A 102 7.96 -0.85 5.91
C GLU A 102 6.65 -0.41 6.53
N GLN A 103 5.92 -1.34 7.17
CA GLN A 103 4.63 -1.03 7.76
C GLN A 103 4.87 -0.57 9.19
N ILE A 104 4.70 0.71 9.45
CA ILE A 104 4.86 1.23 10.79
C ILE A 104 3.70 0.69 11.64
N GLY A 105 4.00 0.28 12.84
CA GLY A 105 2.99 -0.30 13.73
C GLY A 105 2.74 -1.78 13.49
N GLY A 106 3.27 -2.31 12.41
CA GLY A 106 3.18 -3.74 12.14
C GLY A 106 1.85 -4.25 11.63
N ALA A 107 0.82 -3.42 11.56
CA ALA A 107 -0.50 -3.87 11.15
C ALA A 107 -1.00 -3.04 9.98
N ALA A 108 -1.09 -3.65 8.82
CA ALA A 108 -1.63 -2.98 7.64
C ALA A 108 -3.15 -2.95 7.67
N CYS A 109 -3.76 -3.95 8.28
CA CYS A 109 -5.21 -4.08 8.25
C CYS A 109 -5.86 -3.23 9.33
N HIS A 110 -6.93 -2.52 8.99
CA HIS A 110 -7.64 -1.70 9.97
C HIS A 110 -8.33 -2.56 11.03
N GLU A 111 -8.43 -3.89 10.80
CA GLU A 111 -8.94 -4.80 11.80
C GLU A 111 -7.84 -5.18 12.80
N GLY A 112 -6.63 -4.66 12.64
CA GLY A 112 -5.54 -4.89 13.58
C GLY A 112 -4.59 -6.02 13.25
N TYR A 113 -4.78 -6.69 12.13
CA TYR A 113 -3.90 -7.78 11.72
C TYR A 113 -2.75 -7.23 10.88
N GLN A 114 -1.63 -7.94 10.86
CA GLN A 114 -0.51 -7.57 10.02
C GLN A 114 -0.94 -7.43 8.57
N SER A 115 -1.69 -8.40 8.08
CA SER A 115 -2.13 -8.45 6.69
C SER A 115 -3.64 -8.37 6.64
N CYS A 116 -4.16 -7.73 5.61
CA CYS A 116 -5.59 -7.77 5.37
C CYS A 116 -6.05 -9.17 4.98
N PHE A 117 -5.10 -10.01 4.56
CA PHE A 117 -5.44 -11.36 4.14
C PHE A 117 -5.27 -12.32 5.33
N PHE A 118 -6.15 -12.20 6.32
CA PHE A 118 -6.03 -13.00 7.54
C PHE A 118 -7.08 -14.11 7.65
N ARG A 119 -7.93 -14.27 6.64
CA ARG A 119 -8.93 -15.33 6.65
C ARG A 119 -8.56 -16.32 5.55
N GLN A 120 -8.21 -17.50 5.95
CA GLN A 120 -7.82 -18.54 4.99
C GLN A 120 -9.00 -19.44 4.71
N ILE A 121 -9.25 -19.72 3.47
CA ILE A 121 -10.31 -20.64 3.09
C ILE A 121 -9.66 -22.00 2.96
N THR A 122 -10.17 -22.98 3.72
CA THR A 122 -9.63 -24.33 3.69
C THR A 122 -10.76 -25.30 3.37
N PRO A 123 -10.45 -26.57 3.07
CA PRO A 123 -11.52 -27.54 2.83
C PRO A 123 -12.45 -27.71 4.02
N GLU A 124 -11.97 -27.38 5.23
CA GLU A 124 -12.81 -27.50 6.42
C GLU A 124 -13.49 -26.21 6.80
N GLY A 125 -13.31 -25.15 6.03
CA GLY A 125 -13.96 -23.88 6.33
C GLY A 125 -12.97 -22.76 6.45
N VAL A 126 -13.36 -21.68 7.07
CA VAL A 126 -12.53 -20.49 7.19
C VAL A 126 -11.67 -20.58 8.44
N LYS A 127 -10.38 -20.26 8.28
CA LYS A 127 -9.47 -20.28 9.40
C LYS A 127 -8.87 -18.89 9.53
N ILE A 128 -8.84 -18.34 10.73
CA ILE A 128 -8.20 -17.05 10.98
C ILE A 128 -6.72 -17.32 11.17
N VAL A 129 -5.87 -16.63 10.40
CA VAL A 129 -4.43 -16.77 10.52
C VAL A 129 -3.85 -15.46 11.04
N GLY A 130 -2.88 -15.56 11.94
CA GLY A 130 -2.28 -14.38 12.55
C GLY A 130 -3.07 -13.92 13.76
N GLU A 131 -2.55 -12.91 14.42
CA GLU A 131 -3.15 -12.39 15.62
C GLU A 131 -3.30 -10.89 15.48
N ARG A 132 -4.28 -10.33 16.16
CA ARG A 132 -4.44 -8.89 16.14
C ARG A 132 -3.30 -8.23 16.87
N ILE A 133 -2.73 -7.20 16.25
CA ILE A 133 -1.66 -6.44 16.83
C ILE A 133 -2.25 -5.31 17.66
N PHE A 134 -3.42 -4.79 17.27
CA PHE A 134 -4.10 -3.79 18.07
C PHE A 134 -5.61 -4.01 18.02
N ASP A 135 -6.31 -3.39 18.95
CA ASP A 135 -7.77 -3.47 19.00
C ASP A 135 -8.31 -2.31 18.15
N PRO A 136 -9.01 -2.60 17.06
CA PRO A 136 -9.51 -1.53 16.20
C PRO A 136 -10.44 -0.57 16.92
N LYS A 137 -11.14 -1.03 17.96
CA LYS A 137 -12.03 -0.14 18.69
C LYS A 137 -11.26 0.90 19.46
N ALA A 138 -10.03 0.62 19.82
CA ALA A 138 -9.21 1.56 20.57
C ALA A 138 -8.58 2.60 19.65
N VAL A 139 -8.37 2.26 18.38
CA VAL A 139 -7.67 3.14 17.45
C VAL A 139 -8.64 3.96 16.63
N TYR A 140 -9.69 3.31 16.10
CA TYR A 140 -10.62 4.01 15.23
C TYR A 140 -11.90 4.29 16.00
N LYS A 141 -11.84 5.30 16.84
CA LYS A 141 -13.01 5.58 17.62
C LYS A 141 -14.00 6.31 16.82
N LYS A 142 -15.22 6.03 17.03
CA LYS A 142 -16.28 6.74 16.30
C LYS A 142 -17.09 7.53 17.22
#